data_a0e5f0aa1667e0f9cd8b8f37ec8ecc42
#
_entry.id   a0e5f0aa1667e0f9cd8b8f37ec8ecc42
#
_cell.length_a   1.000
_cell.length_b   1.000
_cell.length_c   1.000
_cell.angle_alpha   90.00
_cell.angle_beta   90.00
_cell.angle_gamma   90.00
#
_symmetry.space_group_name_H-M   'P 1'
#
loop_
_entity.id
_entity.type
_entity.pdbx_description
1 polymer ?
#
loop_
_entity_poly.entity_id
_entity_poly.type
_entity_poly.pdbx_seq_one_letter_code
_entity_poly.pdbx_strand_id
1 'polypeptide(L)'
;MKKGSQYLWYSHPATAWVEALPIGNGSLGAMVFGGAETETLGLNLDTLWSGSCHGYKVENKVEHFKKGRQLILEDKKVEARDYIEENFHGDPSEWYLQLGKLIITSMKNMCPRDYIRDLDLETGIATVKYNSSETDYSRECFISYPDKVLVYKMTAEGKNMLDFKAMIDCELRNEVMTNGNTYFLDGIAPTHIEENDGNPICTYEDGERQGISFRCAFTVDTDGKVKANKNHLH
;
A
#
# COMPACT_ATOMS: atom_id res chain seq x y z
N MET A 1 -10.72 -26.60 -11.62
CA MET A 1 -10.30 -25.45 -12.47
C MET A 1 -11.48 -25.04 -13.34
N LYS A 2 -11.96 -23.81 -13.21
CA LYS A 2 -12.96 -23.24 -14.12
C LYS A 2 -12.29 -23.04 -15.49
N LYS A 3 -12.77 -23.74 -16.54
CA LYS A 3 -12.28 -23.56 -17.90
C LYS A 3 -12.69 -22.18 -18.42
N GLY A 4 -11.71 -21.34 -18.78
CA GLY A 4 -11.92 -20.08 -19.50
C GLY A 4 -11.77 -18.79 -18.68
N SER A 5 -11.45 -18.86 -17.39
CA SER A 5 -11.24 -17.67 -16.55
C SER A 5 -9.75 -17.37 -16.38
N GLN A 6 -9.43 -16.07 -16.34
CA GLN A 6 -8.06 -15.63 -16.12
C GLN A 6 -7.83 -15.50 -14.61
N TYR A 7 -7.04 -16.41 -14.05
CA TYR A 7 -6.68 -16.43 -12.63
C TYR A 7 -5.17 -16.42 -12.45
N LEU A 8 -4.68 -15.63 -11.48
CA LEU A 8 -3.42 -15.90 -10.83
C LEU A 8 -3.71 -16.75 -9.60
N TRP A 9 -3.01 -17.86 -9.40
CA TRP A 9 -3.28 -18.74 -8.27
C TRP A 9 -2.01 -19.37 -7.70
N TYR A 10 -2.02 -19.61 -6.38
CA TYR A 10 -0.90 -20.16 -5.63
C TYR A 10 -1.41 -21.10 -4.53
N SER A 11 -0.61 -22.12 -4.20
CA SER A 11 -0.91 -23.09 -3.15
C SER A 11 -0.25 -22.78 -1.80
N HIS A 12 0.35 -21.61 -1.65
CA HIS A 12 1.00 -21.14 -0.43
C HIS A 12 0.87 -19.62 -0.29
N PRO A 13 0.98 -19.06 0.94
CA PRO A 13 1.05 -17.63 1.16
C PRO A 13 2.26 -16.99 0.46
N ALA A 14 2.18 -15.69 0.19
CA ALA A 14 3.32 -14.92 -0.28
C ALA A 14 4.32 -14.72 0.86
N THR A 15 5.60 -14.84 0.56
CA THR A 15 6.72 -14.57 1.48
C THR A 15 7.42 -13.26 1.12
N ALA A 16 7.28 -12.82 -0.14
CA ALA A 16 7.85 -11.59 -0.65
C ALA A 16 6.77 -10.74 -1.33
N TRP A 17 7.01 -9.43 -1.41
CA TRP A 17 6.08 -8.49 -2.02
C TRP A 17 5.71 -8.86 -3.47
N VAL A 18 6.68 -9.30 -4.26
CA VAL A 18 6.48 -9.68 -5.67
C VAL A 18 5.61 -10.92 -5.85
N GLU A 19 5.36 -11.70 -4.80
CA GLU A 19 4.51 -12.88 -4.82
C GLU A 19 3.06 -12.55 -4.40
N ALA A 20 2.83 -11.40 -3.77
CA ALA A 20 1.52 -10.98 -3.29
C ALA A 20 0.57 -10.67 -4.46
N LEU A 21 -0.74 -10.82 -4.24
CA LEU A 21 -1.75 -10.57 -5.25
C LEU A 21 -2.12 -9.09 -5.27
N PRO A 22 -1.95 -8.39 -6.41
CA PRO A 22 -2.27 -6.97 -6.52
C PRO A 22 -3.78 -6.75 -6.73
N ILE A 23 -4.37 -5.87 -5.94
CA ILE A 23 -5.73 -5.36 -6.16
C ILE A 23 -5.72 -3.83 -6.13
N GLY A 24 -6.65 -3.18 -6.84
CA GLY A 24 -6.69 -1.72 -6.86
C GLY A 24 -7.80 -1.16 -7.72
N ASN A 25 -8.03 0.15 -7.57
CA ASN A 25 -9.01 0.92 -8.36
C ASN A 25 -8.38 2.11 -9.12
N GLY A 26 -7.06 2.15 -9.21
CA GLY A 26 -6.31 3.23 -9.86
C GLY A 26 -5.86 4.34 -8.89
N SER A 27 -6.41 4.44 -7.69
CA SER A 27 -6.00 5.38 -6.64
C SER A 27 -5.55 4.64 -5.37
N LEU A 28 -6.43 3.82 -4.81
CA LEU A 28 -6.10 2.94 -3.70
C LEU A 28 -5.66 1.58 -4.24
N GLY A 29 -4.58 1.03 -3.71
CA GLY A 29 -4.05 -0.28 -4.05
C GLY A 29 -3.71 -1.09 -2.81
N ALA A 30 -3.69 -2.42 -2.96
CA ALA A 30 -3.19 -3.32 -1.93
C ALA A 30 -2.50 -4.54 -2.54
N MET A 31 -1.47 -5.03 -1.85
CA MET A 31 -0.80 -6.30 -2.11
C MET A 31 -1.24 -7.30 -1.06
N VAL A 32 -1.99 -8.34 -1.46
CA VAL A 32 -2.57 -9.36 -0.58
C VAL A 32 -1.61 -10.54 -0.46
N PHE A 33 -1.06 -10.77 0.73
CA PHE A 33 -0.09 -11.85 0.98
C PHE A 33 -0.75 -13.22 1.19
N GLY A 34 -1.93 -13.26 1.76
CA GLY A 34 -2.69 -14.49 1.98
C GLY A 34 -2.21 -15.31 3.18
N GLY A 35 -1.58 -14.71 4.16
CA GLY A 35 -1.12 -15.43 5.35
C GLY A 35 -2.26 -16.01 6.18
N ALA A 36 -2.21 -17.28 6.57
CA ALA A 36 -3.28 -17.92 7.31
C ALA A 36 -3.34 -17.47 8.78
N GLU A 37 -2.21 -17.44 9.46
CA GLU A 37 -2.10 -16.99 10.86
C GLU A 37 -2.02 -15.47 10.94
N THR A 38 -1.17 -14.85 10.14
CA THR A 38 -1.05 -13.40 10.01
C THR A 38 -1.22 -13.02 8.56
N GLU A 39 -2.31 -12.34 8.25
CA GLU A 39 -2.52 -11.71 6.96
C GLU A 39 -1.86 -10.35 6.92
N THR A 40 -1.27 -10.03 5.80
CA THR A 40 -0.69 -8.72 5.52
C THR A 40 -1.25 -8.18 4.23
N LEU A 41 -1.77 -6.95 4.28
CA LEU A 41 -2.15 -6.19 3.11
C LEU A 41 -1.23 -4.97 3.01
N GLY A 42 -0.32 -4.96 2.05
CA GLY A 42 0.53 -3.80 1.78
C GLY A 42 -0.28 -2.71 1.09
N LEU A 43 -0.59 -1.63 1.81
CA LEU A 43 -1.49 -0.57 1.34
C LEU A 43 -0.74 0.51 0.59
N ASN A 44 -1.41 1.08 -0.42
CA ASN A 44 -0.85 2.09 -1.29
C ASN A 44 -1.90 3.14 -1.68
N LEU A 45 -1.50 4.41 -1.76
CA LEU A 45 -2.34 5.52 -2.20
C LEU A 45 -1.52 6.36 -3.19
N ASP A 46 -2.07 6.59 -4.38
CA ASP A 46 -1.39 7.26 -5.51
C ASP A 46 -0.91 8.69 -5.20
N THR A 47 -1.56 9.36 -4.26
CA THR A 47 -1.24 10.74 -3.86
C THR A 47 -0.30 10.86 -2.68
N LEU A 48 0.16 9.74 -2.08
CA LEU A 48 1.05 9.78 -0.93
C LEU A 48 2.52 9.83 -1.37
N TRP A 49 3.07 11.03 -1.32
CA TRP A 49 4.46 11.33 -1.66
C TRP A 49 5.15 12.08 -0.52
N SER A 50 6.47 12.02 -0.46
CA SER A 50 7.24 12.97 0.34
C SER A 50 7.19 14.35 -0.30
N GLY A 51 7.68 15.35 0.40
CA GLY A 51 7.73 16.70 -0.09
C GLY A 51 6.64 17.60 0.45
N SER A 52 6.84 18.89 0.23
CA SER A 52 5.88 19.95 0.48
C SER A 52 5.54 20.67 -0.82
N CYS A 53 4.39 21.36 -0.85
CA CYS A 53 4.01 22.14 -2.01
C CYS A 53 4.94 23.36 -2.15
N HIS A 54 6.00 23.23 -2.91
CA HIS A 54 6.89 24.34 -3.26
C HIS A 54 6.94 24.50 -4.78
N GLY A 55 6.93 25.76 -5.20
CA GLY A 55 6.98 26.08 -6.64
C GLY A 55 8.36 25.77 -7.20
N TYR A 56 8.39 24.91 -8.20
CA TYR A 56 9.58 24.63 -8.98
C TYR A 56 9.75 25.64 -10.09
N LYS A 57 10.86 26.36 -10.14
CA LYS A 57 11.16 27.30 -11.22
C LYS A 57 12.58 27.07 -11.74
N VAL A 58 12.67 26.74 -13.01
CA VAL A 58 13.93 26.88 -13.76
C VAL A 58 14.00 28.27 -14.34
N GLU A 59 15.03 29.01 -14.01
CA GLU A 59 15.31 30.32 -14.60
C GLU A 59 15.78 30.12 -16.06
N ASN A 60 15.51 31.09 -16.92
CA ASN A 60 15.98 31.11 -18.31
C ASN A 60 15.62 29.85 -19.16
N LYS A 61 14.51 29.17 -18.87
CA LYS A 61 14.08 27.94 -19.56
C LYS A 61 14.21 27.96 -21.06
N VAL A 62 13.87 29.11 -21.70
CA VAL A 62 13.90 29.25 -23.15
C VAL A 62 15.32 29.17 -23.70
N GLU A 63 16.28 29.78 -23.00
CA GLU A 63 17.68 29.77 -23.42
C GLU A 63 18.30 28.39 -23.25
N HIS A 64 18.03 27.74 -22.11
CA HIS A 64 18.47 26.35 -21.86
C HIS A 64 17.88 25.39 -22.90
N PHE A 65 16.59 25.53 -23.21
CA PHE A 65 15.94 24.73 -24.27
C PHE A 65 16.63 24.94 -25.65
N LYS A 66 16.88 26.18 -26.05
CA LYS A 66 17.55 26.48 -27.31
C LYS A 66 18.95 25.88 -27.39
N LYS A 67 19.71 25.98 -26.29
CA LYS A 67 21.06 25.42 -26.21
C LYS A 67 21.04 23.89 -26.25
N GLY A 68 20.18 23.23 -25.48
CA GLY A 68 20.04 21.78 -25.55
C GLY A 68 19.65 21.29 -26.95
N ARG A 69 18.66 21.95 -27.57
CA ARG A 69 18.28 21.68 -28.97
C ARG A 69 19.43 21.85 -29.93
N GLN A 70 20.23 22.91 -29.80
CA GLN A 70 21.38 23.14 -30.66
C GLN A 70 22.39 22.01 -30.56
N LEU A 71 22.73 21.58 -29.35
CA LEU A 71 23.65 20.46 -29.14
C LEU A 71 23.15 19.15 -29.78
N ILE A 72 21.84 18.88 -29.71
CA ILE A 72 21.23 17.72 -30.37
C ILE A 72 21.38 17.83 -31.92
N LEU A 73 21.14 19.01 -32.48
CA LEU A 73 21.28 19.25 -33.95
C LEU A 73 22.74 19.14 -34.43
N GLU A 74 23.70 19.40 -33.56
CA GLU A 74 25.13 19.22 -33.80
C GLU A 74 25.61 17.76 -33.57
N ASP A 75 24.68 16.82 -33.34
CA ASP A 75 24.93 15.40 -33.00
C ASP A 75 25.74 15.18 -31.72
N LYS A 76 25.78 16.17 -30.83
CA LYS A 76 26.43 16.14 -29.53
C LYS A 76 25.48 15.64 -28.45
N LYS A 77 25.01 14.39 -28.59
CA LYS A 77 23.90 13.85 -27.75
C LYS A 77 24.27 13.72 -26.26
N VAL A 78 25.51 13.35 -25.93
CA VAL A 78 25.99 13.24 -24.56
C VAL A 78 26.06 14.61 -23.90
N GLU A 79 26.70 15.60 -24.59
CA GLU A 79 26.76 16.96 -24.07
C GLU A 79 25.37 17.58 -23.92
N ALA A 80 24.43 17.27 -24.82
CA ALA A 80 23.06 17.75 -24.76
C ALA A 80 22.33 17.17 -23.52
N ARG A 81 22.47 15.88 -23.24
CA ARG A 81 21.91 15.23 -22.07
C ARG A 81 22.44 15.88 -20.79
N ASP A 82 23.74 15.93 -20.64
CA ASP A 82 24.40 16.47 -19.45
C ASP A 82 24.01 17.93 -19.21
N TYR A 83 23.95 18.73 -20.29
CA TYR A 83 23.52 20.12 -20.21
C TYR A 83 22.04 20.26 -19.79
N ILE A 84 21.15 19.43 -20.32
CA ILE A 84 19.71 19.45 -20.00
C ILE A 84 19.48 19.00 -18.56
N GLU A 85 20.18 17.95 -18.12
CA GLU A 85 20.11 17.47 -16.73
C GLU A 85 20.54 18.54 -15.74
N GLU A 86 21.65 19.25 -16.01
CA GLU A 86 22.17 20.28 -15.13
C GLU A 86 21.35 21.59 -15.13
N ASN A 87 20.78 21.99 -16.28
CA ASN A 87 20.26 23.35 -16.44
C ASN A 87 18.76 23.44 -16.70
N PHE A 88 18.09 22.33 -17.00
CA PHE A 88 16.67 22.34 -17.42
C PHE A 88 15.75 21.44 -16.63
N HIS A 89 16.23 20.32 -16.11
CA HIS A 89 15.40 19.39 -15.35
C HIS A 89 15.02 19.93 -13.96
N GLY A 90 15.96 20.60 -13.28
CA GLY A 90 15.82 21.10 -11.92
C GLY A 90 15.89 20.03 -10.85
N ASP A 91 15.29 20.31 -9.71
CA ASP A 91 15.37 19.41 -8.55
C ASP A 91 14.72 18.06 -8.86
N PRO A 92 15.28 16.94 -8.38
CA PRO A 92 14.66 15.61 -8.50
C PRO A 92 13.26 15.59 -7.89
N SER A 93 12.40 14.74 -8.44
CA SER A 93 11.09 14.49 -7.82
C SER A 93 11.26 13.84 -6.46
N GLU A 94 10.35 14.15 -5.56
CA GLU A 94 10.24 13.51 -4.26
C GLU A 94 9.82 12.04 -4.37
N TRP A 95 9.81 11.32 -3.25
CA TRP A 95 9.61 9.88 -3.20
C TRP A 95 8.15 9.49 -3.06
N TYR A 96 7.75 8.46 -3.81
CA TYR A 96 6.48 7.78 -3.62
C TYR A 96 6.53 6.91 -2.36
N LEU A 97 5.50 7.00 -1.50
CA LEU A 97 5.51 6.38 -0.18
C LEU A 97 4.48 5.27 -0.05
N GLN A 98 4.85 4.21 0.66
CA GLN A 98 3.90 3.20 1.11
C GLN A 98 3.01 3.78 2.21
N LEU A 99 1.68 3.59 2.10
CA LEU A 99 0.72 4.04 3.12
C LEU A 99 0.88 3.28 4.45
N GLY A 100 1.28 2.01 4.37
CA GLY A 100 1.44 1.12 5.51
C GLY A 100 0.98 -0.30 5.19
N LYS A 101 0.82 -1.11 6.25
CA LYS A 101 0.38 -2.51 6.14
C LYS A 101 -0.80 -2.72 7.08
N LEU A 102 -1.94 -3.17 6.55
CA LEU A 102 -3.00 -3.71 7.40
C LEU A 102 -2.59 -5.14 7.80
N ILE A 103 -2.46 -5.36 9.09
CA ILE A 103 -2.06 -6.64 9.68
C ILE A 103 -3.25 -7.21 10.42
N ILE A 104 -3.66 -8.43 10.06
CA ILE A 104 -4.75 -9.17 10.70
C ILE A 104 -4.17 -10.47 11.23
N THR A 105 -4.04 -10.59 12.55
CA THR A 105 -3.43 -11.74 13.22
C THR A 105 -4.49 -12.58 13.91
N SER A 106 -4.58 -13.86 13.56
CA SER A 106 -5.42 -14.83 14.25
C SER A 106 -4.93 -15.02 15.69
N MET A 107 -5.86 -15.09 16.63
CA MET A 107 -5.58 -15.43 18.02
C MET A 107 -5.53 -16.95 18.25
N LYS A 108 -5.71 -17.74 17.18
CA LYS A 108 -5.65 -19.20 17.17
C LYS A 108 -4.47 -19.67 16.35
N ASN A 109 -3.83 -20.76 16.78
CA ASN A 109 -2.81 -21.42 15.96
C ASN A 109 -3.45 -21.96 14.69
N MET A 110 -2.94 -21.53 13.56
CA MET A 110 -3.40 -21.98 12.25
C MET A 110 -2.45 -23.03 11.69
N CYS A 111 -3.01 -24.18 11.35
CA CYS A 111 -2.32 -25.25 10.62
C CYS A 111 -3.02 -25.45 9.29
N PRO A 112 -2.79 -24.59 8.28
CA PRO A 112 -3.55 -24.58 7.06
C PRO A 112 -3.31 -25.85 6.24
N ARG A 113 -4.42 -26.45 5.78
CA ARG A 113 -4.48 -27.55 4.82
C ARG A 113 -5.33 -27.13 3.64
N ASP A 114 -5.14 -27.75 2.50
CA ASP A 114 -5.91 -27.47 1.29
C ASP A 114 -5.91 -25.97 0.93
N TYR A 115 -4.76 -25.33 1.17
CA TYR A 115 -4.59 -23.90 0.99
C TYR A 115 -4.58 -23.52 -0.49
N ILE A 116 -5.34 -22.50 -0.82
CA ILE A 116 -5.31 -21.84 -2.13
C ILE A 116 -5.53 -20.34 -1.94
N ARG A 117 -4.77 -19.53 -2.67
CA ARG A 117 -5.07 -18.11 -2.90
C ARG A 117 -5.11 -17.85 -4.39
N ASP A 118 -6.04 -17.04 -4.81
CA ASP A 118 -6.21 -16.67 -6.21
C ASP A 118 -6.68 -15.22 -6.37
N LEU A 119 -6.42 -14.67 -7.56
CA LEU A 119 -6.94 -13.39 -8.03
C LEU A 119 -7.68 -13.65 -9.34
N ASP A 120 -8.97 -13.38 -9.34
CA ASP A 120 -9.79 -13.36 -10.54
C ASP A 120 -9.55 -12.02 -11.28
N LEU A 121 -8.94 -12.09 -12.47
CA LEU A 121 -8.60 -10.91 -13.27
C LEU A 121 -9.83 -10.27 -13.96
N GLU A 122 -10.97 -10.95 -14.02
CA GLU A 122 -12.21 -10.38 -14.55
C GLU A 122 -12.93 -9.54 -13.51
N THR A 123 -12.94 -9.99 -12.24
CA THR A 123 -13.66 -9.35 -11.15
C THR A 123 -12.76 -8.47 -10.28
N GLY A 124 -11.43 -8.67 -10.31
CA GLY A 124 -10.48 -7.99 -9.44
C GLY A 124 -10.57 -8.44 -7.98
N ILE A 125 -11.16 -9.63 -7.70
CA ILE A 125 -11.32 -10.16 -6.35
C ILE A 125 -10.18 -11.13 -6.05
N ALA A 126 -9.44 -10.86 -4.98
CA ALA A 126 -8.49 -11.81 -4.41
C ALA A 126 -9.20 -12.69 -3.38
N THR A 127 -8.96 -14.01 -3.46
CA THR A 127 -9.56 -15.00 -2.56
C THR A 127 -8.47 -15.82 -1.87
N VAL A 128 -8.67 -16.15 -0.60
CA VAL A 128 -7.83 -17.09 0.15
C VAL A 128 -8.71 -18.11 0.85
N LYS A 129 -8.46 -19.40 0.62
CA LYS A 129 -9.21 -20.49 1.23
C LYS A 129 -8.27 -21.53 1.82
N TYR A 130 -8.61 -22.03 2.99
CA TYR A 130 -7.90 -23.11 3.66
C TYR A 130 -8.76 -23.76 4.73
N ASN A 131 -8.45 -25.02 5.07
CA ASN A 131 -8.99 -25.68 6.26
C ASN A 131 -7.97 -25.62 7.40
N SER A 132 -8.42 -25.41 8.63
CA SER A 132 -7.62 -25.56 9.83
C SER A 132 -8.49 -26.01 11.00
N SER A 133 -8.08 -27.10 11.66
CA SER A 133 -8.77 -27.63 12.86
C SER A 133 -10.27 -27.86 12.63
N GLU A 134 -10.63 -28.56 11.56
CA GLU A 134 -12.01 -28.88 11.15
C GLU A 134 -12.91 -27.65 10.90
N THR A 135 -12.30 -26.56 10.45
CA THR A 135 -12.98 -25.31 10.10
C THR A 135 -12.48 -24.83 8.74
N ASP A 136 -13.39 -24.55 7.84
CA ASP A 136 -13.10 -23.94 6.55
C ASP A 136 -13.09 -22.43 6.67
N TYR A 137 -11.96 -21.83 6.32
CA TYR A 137 -11.76 -20.38 6.29
C TYR A 137 -11.78 -19.88 4.86
N SER A 138 -12.53 -18.83 4.63
CA SER A 138 -12.55 -18.11 3.36
C SER A 138 -12.38 -16.62 3.58
N ARG A 139 -11.57 -16.00 2.74
CA ARG A 139 -11.33 -14.56 2.71
C ARG A 139 -11.49 -14.06 1.30
N GLU A 140 -12.14 -12.92 1.14
CA GLU A 140 -12.33 -12.22 -0.12
C GLU A 140 -11.89 -10.77 0.05
N CYS A 141 -11.08 -10.27 -0.87
CA CYS A 141 -10.55 -8.91 -0.82
C CYS A 141 -10.68 -8.25 -2.18
N PHE A 142 -11.21 -7.03 -2.21
CA PHE A 142 -11.29 -6.20 -3.40
C PHE A 142 -11.29 -4.71 -3.04
N ILE A 143 -11.05 -3.86 -4.02
CA ILE A 143 -11.16 -2.40 -3.86
C ILE A 143 -12.27 -1.88 -4.76
N SER A 144 -13.30 -1.28 -4.13
CA SER A 144 -14.41 -0.66 -4.84
C SER A 144 -13.95 0.63 -5.52
N TYR A 145 -14.25 0.77 -6.82
CA TYR A 145 -13.99 2.01 -7.55
C TYR A 145 -14.95 3.14 -7.17
N PRO A 146 -16.27 2.92 -7.14
CA PRO A 146 -17.22 4.00 -6.81
C PRO A 146 -17.15 4.45 -5.34
N ASP A 147 -16.94 3.51 -4.41
CA ASP A 147 -16.95 3.79 -2.97
C ASP A 147 -15.56 4.19 -2.45
N LYS A 148 -14.49 3.93 -3.21
CA LYS A 148 -13.08 4.20 -2.87
C LYS A 148 -12.65 3.56 -1.55
N VAL A 149 -13.12 2.35 -1.30
CA VAL A 149 -12.80 1.57 -0.10
C VAL A 149 -12.23 0.20 -0.46
N LEU A 150 -11.33 -0.30 0.38
CA LEU A 150 -10.92 -1.69 0.40
C LEU A 150 -11.92 -2.48 1.26
N VAL A 151 -12.43 -3.56 0.71
CA VAL A 151 -13.29 -4.50 1.44
C VAL A 151 -12.52 -5.80 1.66
N TYR A 152 -12.46 -6.23 2.91
CA TYR A 152 -11.84 -7.49 3.31
C TYR A 152 -12.85 -8.31 4.13
N LYS A 153 -13.40 -9.35 3.52
CA LYS A 153 -14.40 -10.22 4.13
C LYS A 153 -13.75 -11.51 4.60
N MET A 154 -14.08 -11.94 5.81
CA MET A 154 -13.64 -13.22 6.37
C MET A 154 -14.84 -14.03 6.81
N THR A 155 -14.81 -15.34 6.53
CA THR A 155 -15.78 -16.31 7.04
C THR A 155 -15.09 -17.54 7.59
N ALA A 156 -15.71 -18.18 8.58
CA ALA A 156 -15.29 -19.45 9.16
C ALA A 156 -16.51 -20.37 9.28
N GLU A 157 -16.44 -21.55 8.67
CA GLU A 157 -17.49 -22.54 8.70
C GLU A 157 -16.97 -23.82 9.37
N GLY A 158 -17.50 -24.18 10.53
CA GLY A 158 -17.06 -25.35 11.30
C GLY A 158 -17.06 -25.13 12.79
N LYS A 159 -16.11 -25.76 13.49
CA LYS A 159 -16.06 -25.73 14.96
C LYS A 159 -15.50 -24.45 15.57
N ASN A 160 -14.69 -23.72 14.81
CA ASN A 160 -14.01 -22.52 15.31
C ASN A 160 -14.65 -21.27 14.73
N MET A 161 -14.84 -20.28 15.61
CA MET A 161 -15.21 -18.93 15.19
C MET A 161 -13.98 -18.09 14.83
N LEU A 162 -14.18 -16.99 14.11
CA LEU A 162 -13.14 -16.00 13.90
C LEU A 162 -12.76 -15.36 15.22
N ASP A 163 -11.46 -15.22 15.43
CA ASP A 163 -10.87 -14.54 16.58
C ASP A 163 -9.54 -13.95 16.14
N PHE A 164 -9.45 -12.62 16.02
CA PHE A 164 -8.30 -11.95 15.43
C PHE A 164 -8.09 -10.55 15.98
N LYS A 165 -6.88 -10.05 15.80
CA LYS A 165 -6.50 -8.64 15.98
C LYS A 165 -6.23 -8.00 14.65
N ALA A 166 -6.65 -6.74 14.49
CA ALA A 166 -6.38 -5.95 13.31
C ALA A 166 -5.76 -4.60 13.69
N MET A 167 -4.72 -4.21 12.97
CA MET A 167 -4.01 -2.94 13.13
C MET A 167 -3.36 -2.49 11.82
N ILE A 168 -3.02 -1.22 11.72
CA ILE A 168 -2.18 -0.70 10.65
C ILE A 168 -0.77 -0.45 11.19
N ASP A 169 0.22 -1.03 10.55
CA ASP A 169 1.64 -0.77 10.76
C ASP A 169 2.11 0.23 9.69
N CYS A 170 2.62 1.38 10.11
CA CYS A 170 3.03 2.47 9.23
C CYS A 170 4.38 3.04 9.71
N GLU A 171 5.34 3.10 8.81
CA GLU A 171 6.70 3.60 9.09
C GLU A 171 6.79 5.13 9.12
N LEU A 172 5.78 5.83 8.56
CA LEU A 172 5.71 7.27 8.57
C LEU A 172 5.30 7.79 9.96
N ARG A 173 5.62 9.05 10.28
CA ARG A 173 5.17 9.70 11.53
C ARG A 173 3.66 9.60 11.63
N ASN A 174 3.14 8.99 12.70
CA ASN A 174 1.70 8.76 12.83
C ASN A 174 1.26 8.70 14.30
N GLU A 175 -0.05 8.88 14.48
CA GLU A 175 -0.76 8.64 15.73
C GLU A 175 -1.96 7.73 15.48
N VAL A 176 -2.22 6.84 16.43
CA VAL A 176 -3.29 5.84 16.35
C VAL A 176 -4.38 6.14 17.36
N MET A 177 -5.64 6.02 16.93
CA MET A 177 -6.83 6.18 17.74
C MET A 177 -7.84 5.09 17.39
N THR A 178 -8.56 4.60 18.40
CA THR A 178 -9.68 3.67 18.20
C THR A 178 -10.97 4.26 18.80
N ASN A 179 -12.08 4.06 18.11
CA ASN A 179 -13.39 4.48 18.58
C ASN A 179 -14.45 3.43 18.20
N GLY A 180 -14.99 2.74 19.18
CA GLY A 180 -15.93 1.64 18.95
C GLY A 180 -15.29 0.52 18.14
N ASN A 181 -15.83 0.27 16.94
CA ASN A 181 -15.35 -0.71 15.98
C ASN A 181 -14.47 -0.11 14.86
N THR A 182 -14.03 1.13 15.01
CA THR A 182 -13.23 1.84 14.01
C THR A 182 -11.83 2.15 14.55
N TYR A 183 -10.85 1.90 13.71
CA TYR A 183 -9.44 2.22 13.93
C TYR A 183 -9.06 3.38 12.99
N PHE A 184 -8.31 4.33 13.52
CA PHE A 184 -7.79 5.47 12.78
C PHE A 184 -6.28 5.54 12.95
N LEU A 185 -5.59 5.86 11.87
CA LEU A 185 -4.20 6.24 11.85
C LEU A 185 -4.09 7.58 11.14
N ASP A 186 -3.67 8.60 11.86
CA ASP A 186 -3.36 9.92 11.32
C ASP A 186 -1.87 10.04 11.14
N GLY A 187 -1.43 10.31 9.93
CA GLY A 187 -0.03 10.36 9.57
C GLY A 187 0.36 11.62 8.80
N ILE A 188 1.65 11.86 8.77
CA ILE A 188 2.28 12.96 8.03
C ILE A 188 3.44 12.37 7.21
N ALA A 189 3.48 12.67 5.93
CA ALA A 189 4.60 12.33 5.07
C ALA A 189 5.82 13.22 5.39
N PRO A 190 7.06 12.72 5.22
CA PRO A 190 8.25 13.57 5.33
C PRO A 190 8.27 14.65 4.24
N THR A 191 8.87 15.77 4.55
CA THR A 191 9.07 16.90 3.62
C THR A 191 10.23 16.66 2.66
N HIS A 192 11.12 15.74 3.01
CA HIS A 192 12.24 15.34 2.17
C HIS A 192 12.75 13.96 2.61
N ILE A 193 13.21 13.17 1.64
CA ILE A 193 13.88 11.89 1.88
C ILE A 193 15.21 11.90 1.16
N GLU A 194 16.28 11.75 1.93
CA GLU A 194 17.64 11.57 1.42
C GLU A 194 18.01 10.08 1.48
N GLU A 195 18.52 9.54 0.37
CA GLU A 195 19.06 8.19 0.35
C GLU A 195 20.52 8.21 0.85
N ASN A 196 20.77 7.50 1.93
CA ASN A 196 22.10 7.37 2.50
C ASN A 196 22.44 5.88 2.68
N ASP A 197 23.29 5.36 1.79
CA ASP A 197 23.77 3.96 1.80
C ASP A 197 22.66 2.91 1.96
N GLY A 198 21.53 3.10 1.26
CA GLY A 198 20.37 2.21 1.30
C GLY A 198 19.46 2.39 2.53
N ASN A 199 19.73 3.39 3.38
CA ASN A 199 18.88 3.74 4.51
C ASN A 199 18.29 5.14 4.28
N PRO A 200 16.96 5.27 4.06
CA PRO A 200 16.33 6.56 3.85
C PRO A 200 16.34 7.40 5.15
N ILE A 201 16.78 8.64 5.04
CA ILE A 201 16.68 9.64 6.12
C ILE A 201 15.49 10.54 5.82
N CYS A 202 14.47 10.46 6.68
CA CYS A 202 13.25 11.23 6.55
C CYS A 202 13.35 12.55 7.33
N THR A 203 13.16 13.68 6.66
CA THR A 203 13.03 15.00 7.27
C THR A 203 11.57 15.39 7.39
N TYR A 204 11.18 15.94 8.53
CA TYR A 204 9.82 16.44 8.80
C TYR A 204 9.90 17.90 9.23
N GLU A 205 9.23 18.78 8.51
CA GLU A 205 9.02 20.17 8.88
C GLU A 205 7.57 20.38 9.33
N ASP A 206 7.35 21.39 10.17
CA ASP A 206 6.02 21.74 10.67
C ASP A 206 5.54 23.06 10.04
N GLY A 207 4.24 23.35 10.12
CA GLY A 207 3.65 24.60 9.63
C GLY A 207 3.44 24.62 8.12
N GLU A 208 3.76 25.74 7.46
CA GLU A 208 3.47 25.95 6.02
C GLU A 208 4.25 25.01 5.09
N ARG A 209 5.34 24.43 5.56
CA ARG A 209 6.16 23.46 4.83
C ARG A 209 5.93 22.02 5.24
N GLN A 210 4.89 21.76 6.02
CA GLN A 210 4.53 20.42 6.42
C GLN A 210 4.28 19.52 5.19
N GLY A 211 4.72 18.27 5.27
CA GLY A 211 4.41 17.25 4.28
C GLY A 211 2.91 16.91 4.24
N ILE A 212 2.52 16.04 3.32
CA ILE A 212 1.14 15.62 3.13
C ILE A 212 0.62 14.96 4.40
N SER A 213 -0.48 15.48 4.96
CA SER A 213 -1.23 14.81 6.04
C SER A 213 -2.18 13.80 5.44
N PHE A 214 -2.25 12.61 6.03
CA PHE A 214 -3.15 11.56 5.58
C PHE A 214 -3.86 10.88 6.75
N ARG A 215 -5.02 10.31 6.49
CA ARG A 215 -5.72 9.43 7.43
C ARG A 215 -6.00 8.10 6.76
N CYS A 216 -5.60 7.01 7.41
CA CYS A 216 -6.04 5.67 7.09
C CYS A 216 -6.99 5.18 8.18
N ALA A 217 -8.13 4.62 7.79
CA ALA A 217 -9.10 4.11 8.74
C ALA A 217 -9.66 2.77 8.26
N PHE A 218 -9.97 1.88 9.20
CA PHE A 218 -10.79 0.72 8.90
C PHE A 218 -11.84 0.51 10.00
N THR A 219 -12.97 -0.06 9.61
CA THR A 219 -14.05 -0.43 10.51
C THR A 219 -14.28 -1.94 10.42
N VAL A 220 -14.49 -2.58 11.58
CA VAL A 220 -14.87 -3.99 11.65
C VAL A 220 -16.38 -4.08 11.78
N ASP A 221 -17.02 -4.76 10.82
CA ASP A 221 -18.42 -5.17 10.89
C ASP A 221 -18.47 -6.71 11.07
N THR A 222 -19.15 -7.18 12.11
CA THR A 222 -19.12 -8.59 12.52
C THR A 222 -20.40 -8.98 13.26
N ASP A 223 -20.77 -10.25 13.17
CA ASP A 223 -21.79 -10.88 14.02
C ASP A 223 -21.28 -11.20 15.44
N GLY A 224 -19.98 -11.02 15.68
CA GLY A 224 -19.30 -11.23 16.96
C GLY A 224 -19.23 -9.98 17.83
N LYS A 225 -18.13 -9.84 18.56
CA LYS A 225 -17.84 -8.71 19.46
C LYS A 225 -16.54 -8.06 19.07
N VAL A 226 -16.53 -6.73 19.03
CA VAL A 226 -15.31 -5.93 18.82
C VAL A 226 -14.89 -5.29 20.13
N LYS A 227 -13.59 -5.38 20.44
CA LYS A 227 -12.98 -4.68 21.58
C LYS A 227 -11.92 -3.72 21.04
N ALA A 228 -12.12 -2.46 21.29
CA ALA A 228 -11.13 -1.44 20.98
C ALA A 228 -10.02 -1.45 22.05
N ASN A 229 -8.77 -1.54 21.59
CA ASN A 229 -7.57 -1.37 22.41
C ASN A 229 -6.80 -0.17 21.86
N LYS A 230 -5.79 0.29 22.62
CA LYS A 230 -5.03 1.49 22.24
C LYS A 230 -4.48 1.44 20.80
N ASN A 231 -4.01 0.28 20.34
CA ASN A 231 -3.26 0.13 19.08
C ASN A 231 -3.88 -0.90 18.12
N HIS A 232 -5.02 -1.52 18.45
CA HIS A 232 -5.66 -2.51 17.59
C HIS A 232 -7.14 -2.69 17.94
N LEU A 233 -7.90 -3.26 17.00
CA LEU A 233 -9.20 -3.85 17.26
C LEU A 233 -9.07 -5.36 17.45
N HIS A 234 -9.84 -5.91 18.39
CA HIS A 234 -9.94 -7.36 18.67
C HIS A 234 -11.38 -7.80 18.74
#